data_4c1bfe56f3706701a879796e07b15e0b
#
_entry.id   4c1bfe56f3706701a879796e07b15e0b
#
_cell.length_a   1.000
_cell.length_b   1.000
_cell.length_c   1.000
_cell.angle_alpha   90.00
_cell.angle_beta   90.00
_cell.angle_gamma   90.00
#
_symmetry.space_group_name_H-M   'P 1'
#
loop_
_entity.id
_entity.type
_entity.pdbx_description
1 polymer ?
#
loop_
_entity_poly.entity_id
_entity_poly.type
_entity_poly.pdbx_seq_one_letter_code
_entity_poly.pdbx_strand_id
1 'polypeptide(L)'
;TNTVLHLLAIAHEAGVDFTMQDIDRLSRKVPVLCKVAPNSHFHIQDVNRAGGILSILGELAEAGLIDTTVNRVGYKNLAECLSKYNLKSPKLTQKAQKFYLSAPGGKFSRELGSQSKTYARFDTDRRMGCIRDVNHAYFKDGGLAVLTGNIARNGCIVKTAGVDESLFV
;
A
#
# COMPACT_ATOMS: atom_id res chain seq x y z
N THR A 1 -9.56 9.10 0.26
CA THR A 1 -10.43 9.76 1.25
C THR A 1 -11.47 8.82 1.85
N ASN A 2 -12.13 7.95 1.07
CA ASN A 2 -13.10 6.98 1.61
C ASN A 2 -12.53 6.09 2.71
N THR A 3 -11.27 5.67 2.60
CA THR A 3 -10.59 4.86 3.61
C THR A 3 -10.62 5.53 4.99
N VAL A 4 -10.44 6.84 5.06
CA VAL A 4 -10.47 7.60 6.31
C VAL A 4 -11.85 7.50 6.96
N LEU A 5 -12.90 7.76 6.19
CA LEU A 5 -14.28 7.67 6.67
C LEU A 5 -14.59 6.28 7.22
N HIS A 6 -14.22 5.23 6.47
CA HIS A 6 -14.47 3.86 6.88
C HIS A 6 -13.65 3.43 8.11
N LEU A 7 -12.39 3.85 8.21
CA LEU A 7 -11.56 3.54 9.38
C LEU A 7 -12.11 4.16 10.65
N LEU A 8 -12.55 5.42 10.60
CA LEU A 8 -13.17 6.09 11.75
C LEU A 8 -14.48 5.41 12.16
N ALA A 9 -15.31 5.02 11.19
CA ALA A 9 -16.55 4.30 11.45
C ALA A 9 -16.28 2.91 12.09
N ILE A 10 -15.34 2.15 11.55
CA ILE A 10 -14.94 0.82 12.08
C ILE A 10 -14.39 0.97 13.49
N ALA A 11 -13.54 1.97 13.74
CA ALA A 11 -12.99 2.21 15.06
C ALA A 11 -14.09 2.54 16.08
N HIS A 12 -15.04 3.39 15.70
CA HIS A 12 -16.20 3.73 16.53
C HIS A 12 -17.02 2.49 16.91
N GLU A 13 -17.40 1.67 15.92
CA GLU A 13 -18.17 0.44 16.15
C GLU A 13 -17.40 -0.61 16.98
N ALA A 14 -16.08 -0.62 16.83
CA ALA A 14 -15.22 -1.54 17.60
C ALA A 14 -14.86 -1.01 19.01
N GLY A 15 -15.28 0.18 19.38
CA GLY A 15 -14.91 0.82 20.64
C GLY A 15 -13.41 1.15 20.75
N VAL A 16 -12.74 1.37 19.62
CA VAL A 16 -11.33 1.72 19.55
C VAL A 16 -11.19 3.24 19.49
N ASP A 17 -10.38 3.79 20.38
CA ASP A 17 -10.03 5.23 20.37
C ASP A 17 -9.07 5.49 19.20
N PHE A 18 -9.64 5.92 18.08
CA PHE A 18 -8.92 6.28 16.86
C PHE A 18 -9.56 7.49 16.19
N THR A 19 -8.77 8.51 15.97
CA THR A 19 -9.24 9.85 15.61
C THR A 19 -8.61 10.37 14.31
N MET A 20 -9.11 11.51 13.84
CA MET A 20 -8.50 12.25 12.70
C MET A 20 -7.04 12.62 12.99
N GLN A 21 -6.71 12.96 14.23
CA GLN A 21 -5.35 13.31 14.65
C GLN A 21 -4.41 12.11 14.55
N ASP A 22 -4.90 10.90 14.81
CA ASP A 22 -4.11 9.68 14.62
C ASP A 22 -3.80 9.45 13.15
N ILE A 23 -4.76 9.71 12.27
CA ILE A 23 -4.57 9.63 10.81
C ILE A 23 -3.50 10.62 10.36
N ASP A 24 -3.55 11.87 10.81
CA ASP A 24 -2.55 12.90 10.49
C ASP A 24 -1.16 12.49 10.98
N ARG A 25 -1.07 12.08 12.25
CA ARG A 25 0.17 11.64 12.88
C ARG A 25 0.80 10.45 12.14
N LEU A 26 -0.01 9.47 11.74
CA LEU A 26 0.46 8.31 10.99
C LEU A 26 0.87 8.68 9.56
N SER A 27 0.08 9.53 8.90
CA SER A 27 0.40 10.00 7.55
C SER A 27 1.74 10.72 7.48
N ARG A 28 2.08 11.52 8.49
CA ARG A 28 3.37 12.21 8.56
C ARG A 28 4.57 11.27 8.78
N LYS A 29 4.33 10.04 9.25
CA LYS A 29 5.40 9.07 9.55
C LYS A 29 5.61 8.04 8.45
N VAL A 30 4.57 7.71 7.71
CA VAL A 30 4.59 6.61 6.75
C VAL A 30 4.69 7.17 5.34
N PRO A 31 5.80 6.91 4.63
CA PRO A 31 6.02 7.44 3.29
C PRO A 31 5.12 6.78 2.23
N VAL A 32 4.93 7.44 1.10
CA VAL A 32 4.24 6.86 -0.06
C VAL A 32 5.20 5.94 -0.82
N LEU A 33 5.02 4.64 -0.67
CA LEU A 33 5.88 3.62 -1.28
C LEU A 33 5.36 3.10 -2.63
N CYS A 34 4.10 3.39 -2.97
CA CYS A 34 3.49 2.89 -4.20
C CYS A 34 2.58 3.96 -4.80
N LYS A 35 2.71 4.19 -6.11
CA LYS A 35 1.83 5.06 -6.89
C LYS A 35 1.33 4.34 -8.13
N VAL A 36 0.04 4.53 -8.43
CA VAL A 36 -0.60 3.98 -9.62
C VAL A 36 -1.41 5.04 -10.35
N ALA A 37 -1.79 4.76 -11.59
CA ALA A 37 -2.63 5.64 -12.39
C ALA A 37 -3.88 6.09 -11.60
N PRO A 38 -4.31 7.35 -11.74
CA PRO A 38 -3.81 8.38 -12.66
C PRO A 38 -2.55 9.13 -12.19
N ASN A 39 -2.05 8.89 -10.98
CA ASN A 39 -0.91 9.61 -10.39
C ASN A 39 0.46 9.02 -10.79
N SER A 40 0.48 8.00 -11.63
CA SER A 40 1.67 7.31 -12.13
C SER A 40 1.33 6.60 -13.43
N HIS A 41 2.35 6.15 -14.15
CA HIS A 41 2.20 5.27 -15.31
C HIS A 41 2.01 3.79 -14.93
N PHE A 42 2.25 3.43 -13.67
CA PHE A 42 2.01 2.09 -13.16
C PHE A 42 0.51 1.82 -12.95
N HIS A 43 0.11 0.57 -13.11
CA HIS A 43 -1.25 0.09 -12.92
C HIS A 43 -1.31 -0.97 -11.83
N ILE A 44 -2.49 -1.42 -11.47
CA ILE A 44 -2.67 -2.40 -10.39
C ILE A 44 -1.99 -3.76 -10.70
N GLN A 45 -1.83 -4.10 -11.97
CA GLN A 45 -1.09 -5.28 -12.40
C GLN A 45 0.39 -5.19 -12.04
N ASP A 46 0.97 -3.97 -12.12
CA ASP A 46 2.36 -3.74 -11.74
C ASP A 46 2.55 -3.88 -10.23
N VAL A 47 1.56 -3.41 -9.44
CA VAL A 47 1.55 -3.63 -7.98
C VAL A 47 1.55 -5.13 -7.67
N ASN A 48 0.69 -5.91 -8.35
CA ASN A 48 0.65 -7.37 -8.17
C ASN A 48 2.00 -8.00 -8.50
N ARG A 49 2.59 -7.68 -9.66
CA ARG A 49 3.89 -8.18 -10.10
C ARG A 49 5.03 -7.78 -9.17
N ALA A 50 4.91 -6.66 -8.48
CA ALA A 50 5.85 -6.18 -7.47
C ALA A 50 5.64 -6.83 -6.08
N GLY A 51 4.69 -7.77 -5.96
CA GLY A 51 4.40 -8.52 -4.73
C GLY A 51 3.22 -7.99 -3.93
N GLY A 52 2.43 -7.09 -4.51
CA GLY A 52 1.17 -6.62 -3.96
C GLY A 52 1.30 -5.89 -2.63
N ILE A 53 0.19 -5.82 -1.92
CA ILE A 53 0.11 -5.17 -0.60
C ILE A 53 1.07 -5.80 0.41
N LEU A 54 1.29 -7.11 0.35
CA LEU A 54 2.20 -7.78 1.30
C LEU A 54 3.67 -7.42 1.09
N SER A 55 4.07 -7.04 -0.12
CA SER A 55 5.40 -6.46 -0.33
C SER A 55 5.49 -5.01 0.16
N ILE A 56 4.44 -4.19 0.02
CA ILE A 56 4.40 -2.85 0.63
C ILE A 56 4.52 -2.96 2.16
N LEU A 57 3.74 -3.85 2.78
CA LEU A 57 3.84 -4.11 4.23
C LEU A 57 5.23 -4.66 4.61
N GLY A 58 5.85 -5.43 3.74
CA GLY A 58 7.23 -5.91 3.92
C GLY A 58 8.24 -4.76 3.99
N GLU A 59 8.17 -3.80 3.07
CA GLU A 59 9.03 -2.61 3.10
C GLU A 59 8.81 -1.78 4.37
N LEU A 60 7.55 -1.61 4.81
CA LEU A 60 7.23 -0.92 6.06
C LEU A 60 7.74 -1.67 7.29
N ALA A 61 7.68 -3.02 7.28
CA ALA A 61 8.21 -3.85 8.37
C ALA A 61 9.74 -3.77 8.47
N GLU A 62 10.44 -3.81 7.34
CA GLU A 62 11.89 -3.63 7.28
C GLU A 62 12.32 -2.26 7.83
N ALA A 63 11.50 -1.23 7.62
CA ALA A 63 11.72 0.12 8.13
C ALA A 63 11.25 0.33 9.60
N GLY A 64 10.68 -0.69 10.24
CA GLY A 64 10.15 -0.57 11.61
C GLY A 64 8.91 0.32 11.75
N LEU A 65 8.17 0.53 10.65
CA LEU A 65 7.01 1.42 10.61
C LEU A 65 5.68 0.72 10.89
N ILE A 66 5.66 -0.60 11.00
CA ILE A 66 4.46 -1.38 11.35
C ILE A 66 4.79 -2.44 12.39
N ASP A 67 3.80 -2.75 13.23
CA ASP A 67 3.86 -3.86 14.15
C ASP A 67 3.50 -5.17 13.43
N THR A 68 4.45 -6.08 13.35
CA THR A 68 4.28 -7.38 12.69
C THR A 68 3.80 -8.48 13.64
N THR A 69 3.66 -8.19 14.94
CA THR A 69 3.18 -9.15 15.96
C THR A 69 1.65 -9.25 15.98
N VAL A 70 0.96 -8.32 15.34
CA VAL A 70 -0.51 -8.27 15.28
C VAL A 70 -1.11 -9.54 14.68
N ASN A 71 -2.21 -10.00 15.24
CA ASN A 71 -2.93 -11.17 14.77
C ASN A 71 -3.45 -10.97 13.36
N ARG A 72 -3.44 -12.04 12.57
CA ARG A 72 -3.93 -12.03 11.20
C ARG A 72 -4.77 -13.28 10.90
N VAL A 73 -5.90 -13.10 10.23
CA VAL A 73 -6.73 -14.21 9.76
C VAL A 73 -5.90 -15.16 8.89
N GLY A 74 -5.94 -16.45 9.25
CA GLY A 74 -5.22 -17.51 8.53
C GLY A 74 -3.74 -17.67 8.89
N TYR A 75 -3.19 -16.81 9.75
CA TYR A 75 -1.80 -16.86 10.22
C TYR A 75 -1.73 -16.48 11.70
N LYS A 76 -0.68 -16.96 12.40
CA LYS A 76 -0.47 -16.59 13.79
C LYS A 76 -0.36 -15.06 13.97
N ASN A 77 0.38 -14.42 13.07
CA ASN A 77 0.59 -12.97 13.07
C ASN A 77 0.98 -12.47 11.67
N LEU A 78 1.15 -11.16 11.54
CA LEU A 78 1.56 -10.53 10.29
C LEU A 78 2.97 -10.97 9.88
N ALA A 79 3.91 -11.16 10.80
CA ALA A 79 5.27 -11.61 10.48
C ALA A 79 5.28 -12.98 9.79
N GLU A 80 4.47 -13.94 10.25
CA GLU A 80 4.33 -15.24 9.57
C GLU A 80 3.76 -15.08 8.16
N CYS A 81 2.76 -14.24 8.00
CA CYS A 81 2.18 -13.97 6.68
C CYS A 81 3.21 -13.35 5.74
N LEU A 82 3.94 -12.32 6.18
CA LEU A 82 4.99 -11.68 5.39
C LEU A 82 6.10 -12.65 5.02
N SER A 83 6.48 -13.57 5.91
CA SER A 83 7.49 -14.58 5.59
C SER A 83 7.11 -15.47 4.39
N LYS A 84 5.82 -15.70 4.16
CA LYS A 84 5.29 -16.56 3.09
C LYS A 84 4.94 -15.82 1.81
N TYR A 85 4.68 -14.50 1.88
CA TYR A 85 4.11 -13.73 0.77
C TYR A 85 4.88 -12.45 0.41
N ASN A 86 5.78 -11.93 1.26
CA ASN A 86 6.63 -10.82 0.85
C ASN A 86 7.61 -11.30 -0.24
N LEU A 87 7.66 -10.58 -1.36
CA LEU A 87 8.48 -10.95 -2.51
C LEU A 87 9.98 -11.06 -2.19
N LYS A 88 10.46 -10.30 -1.21
CA LYS A 88 11.86 -10.37 -0.71
C LYS A 88 12.11 -11.54 0.25
N SER A 89 11.06 -12.23 0.71
CA SER A 89 11.23 -13.28 1.69
C SER A 89 11.92 -14.51 1.10
N PRO A 90 12.95 -15.07 1.75
CA PRO A 90 13.56 -16.33 1.35
C PRO A 90 12.60 -17.53 1.48
N LYS A 91 11.50 -17.36 2.22
CA LYS A 91 10.45 -18.37 2.41
C LYS A 91 9.21 -18.13 1.54
N LEU A 92 9.34 -17.30 0.49
CA LEU A 92 8.24 -17.03 -0.44
C LEU A 92 7.67 -18.32 -1.02
N THR A 93 6.37 -18.55 -0.85
CA THR A 93 5.72 -19.78 -1.29
C THR A 93 5.55 -19.84 -2.81
N GLN A 94 5.55 -21.06 -3.38
CA GLN A 94 5.25 -21.24 -4.80
C GLN A 94 3.87 -20.72 -5.18
N LYS A 95 2.90 -20.82 -4.27
CA LYS A 95 1.55 -20.25 -4.46
C LYS A 95 1.61 -18.73 -4.64
N ALA A 96 2.38 -18.03 -3.80
CA ALA A 96 2.57 -16.59 -3.90
C ALA A 96 3.29 -16.20 -5.21
N GLN A 97 4.33 -16.95 -5.59
CA GLN A 97 5.04 -16.73 -6.85
C GLN A 97 4.10 -16.82 -8.05
N LYS A 98 3.31 -17.90 -8.16
CA LYS A 98 2.32 -18.05 -9.23
C LYS A 98 1.32 -16.90 -9.25
N PHE A 99 0.85 -16.49 -8.07
CA PHE A 99 -0.11 -15.39 -7.94
C PHE A 99 0.48 -14.05 -8.43
N TYR A 100 1.70 -13.71 -8.06
CA TYR A 100 2.34 -12.46 -8.45
C TYR A 100 2.77 -12.41 -9.91
N LEU A 101 3.04 -13.54 -10.53
CA LEU A 101 3.33 -13.62 -11.96
C LEU A 101 2.06 -13.69 -12.82
N SER A 102 0.92 -14.04 -12.23
CA SER A 102 -0.35 -14.09 -12.96
C SER A 102 -0.77 -12.69 -13.36
N ALA A 103 -0.98 -12.49 -14.63
CA ALA A 103 -1.42 -11.21 -15.16
C ALA A 103 -2.23 -11.39 -16.43
N PRO A 104 -3.12 -10.45 -16.75
CA PRO A 104 -3.85 -10.43 -18.00
C PRO A 104 -2.94 -10.04 -19.18
N GLY A 105 -1.67 -10.38 -19.20
CA GLY A 105 -0.72 -10.31 -20.32
C GLY A 105 -0.73 -9.03 -21.16
N GLY A 106 -1.15 -7.89 -20.58
CA GLY A 106 -1.21 -6.61 -21.28
C GLY A 106 -2.28 -6.50 -22.37
N LYS A 107 -3.11 -7.53 -22.57
CA LYS A 107 -4.23 -7.51 -23.54
C LYS A 107 -5.52 -7.84 -22.83
N PHE A 108 -6.55 -7.00 -23.03
CA PHE A 108 -7.88 -7.31 -22.60
C PHE A 108 -8.36 -8.60 -23.29
N SER A 109 -8.83 -9.57 -22.51
CA SER A 109 -9.40 -10.82 -23.04
C SER A 109 -10.69 -11.14 -22.27
N ARG A 110 -11.71 -11.58 -23.00
CA ARG A 110 -12.96 -12.11 -22.45
C ARG A 110 -12.92 -13.62 -22.27
N GLU A 111 -11.83 -14.27 -22.64
CA GLU A 111 -11.69 -15.71 -22.50
C GLU A 111 -11.52 -16.07 -21.02
N LEU A 112 -12.30 -17.05 -20.57
CA LEU A 112 -12.12 -17.69 -19.27
C LEU A 112 -10.72 -18.31 -19.22
N GLY A 113 -9.96 -17.98 -18.16
CA GLY A 113 -8.59 -18.46 -18.02
C GLY A 113 -7.52 -17.57 -18.67
N SER A 114 -7.86 -16.34 -19.11
CA SER A 114 -6.87 -15.36 -19.57
C SER A 114 -5.78 -15.07 -18.50
N GLN A 115 -6.09 -15.31 -17.25
CA GLN A 115 -5.17 -15.24 -16.10
C GLN A 115 -4.12 -16.38 -16.07
N SER A 116 -4.22 -17.34 -16.97
CA SER A 116 -3.17 -18.36 -17.18
C SER A 116 -1.90 -17.78 -17.82
N LYS A 117 -2.00 -16.61 -18.46
CA LYS A 117 -0.83 -15.88 -18.94
C LYS A 117 -0.06 -15.30 -17.77
N THR A 118 1.26 -15.47 -17.79
CA THR A 118 2.12 -15.05 -16.71
C THR A 118 3.19 -14.09 -17.20
N TYR A 119 3.64 -13.20 -16.33
CA TYR A 119 4.85 -12.43 -16.54
C TYR A 119 6.08 -13.33 -16.38
N ALA A 120 7.12 -13.06 -17.15
CA ALA A 120 8.38 -13.80 -17.06
C ALA A 120 9.17 -13.48 -15.78
N ARG A 121 8.97 -12.30 -15.20
CA ARG A 121 9.75 -11.80 -14.04
C ARG A 121 8.88 -10.97 -13.10
N PHE A 122 9.21 -11.04 -11.82
CA PHE A 122 8.73 -10.08 -10.82
C PHE A 122 9.30 -8.69 -11.08
N ASP A 123 8.61 -7.66 -10.57
CA ASP A 123 9.20 -6.36 -10.37
C ASP A 123 9.82 -6.32 -8.97
N THR A 124 11.14 -6.43 -8.91
CA THR A 124 11.93 -6.38 -7.67
C THR A 124 12.67 -5.06 -7.50
N ASP A 125 12.50 -4.13 -8.44
CA ASP A 125 13.15 -2.82 -8.36
C ASP A 125 12.47 -1.94 -7.29
N ARG A 126 13.15 -1.80 -6.15
CA ARG A 126 12.69 -0.98 -5.02
C ARG A 126 13.16 0.48 -5.10
N ARG A 127 13.91 0.83 -6.12
CA ARG A 127 14.39 2.22 -6.34
C ARG A 127 13.52 2.97 -7.34
N MET A 128 13.22 2.35 -8.47
CA MET A 128 12.50 2.99 -9.58
C MET A 128 11.21 2.24 -9.96
N GLY A 129 10.97 1.06 -9.40
CA GLY A 129 9.80 0.24 -9.67
C GLY A 129 8.50 0.79 -9.09
N CYS A 130 7.43 0.00 -9.25
CA CYS A 130 6.08 0.36 -8.79
C CYS A 130 6.01 0.47 -7.26
N ILE A 131 6.59 -0.51 -6.55
CA ILE A 131 6.74 -0.48 -5.08
C ILE A 131 8.19 -0.10 -4.78
N ARG A 132 8.38 0.94 -4.00
CA ARG A 132 9.69 1.45 -3.60
C ARG A 132 9.99 1.17 -2.13
N ASP A 133 11.26 1.13 -1.77
CA ASP A 133 11.67 1.15 -0.38
C ASP A 133 11.53 2.55 0.23
N VAL A 134 11.71 2.66 1.55
CA VAL A 134 11.56 3.92 2.30
C VAL A 134 12.55 4.99 1.84
N ASN A 135 13.77 4.59 1.46
CA ASN A 135 14.80 5.53 1.01
C ASN A 135 14.51 6.13 -0.37
N HIS A 136 13.71 5.45 -1.18
CA HIS A 136 13.34 5.85 -2.54
C HIS A 136 11.84 6.14 -2.68
N ALA A 137 11.15 6.38 -1.56
CA ALA A 137 9.73 6.68 -1.52
C ALA A 137 9.35 7.80 -2.49
N TYR A 138 8.14 7.75 -3.03
CA TYR A 138 7.60 8.79 -3.90
C TYR A 138 7.39 10.10 -3.17
N PHE A 139 7.00 10.03 -1.89
CA PHE A 139 6.91 11.15 -0.95
C PHE A 139 7.35 10.67 0.43
N LYS A 140 7.91 11.58 1.22
CA LYS A 140 8.38 11.29 2.58
C LYS A 140 7.27 11.10 3.59
N ASP A 141 6.09 11.64 3.33
CA ASP A 141 4.88 11.45 4.11
C ASP A 141 3.82 10.61 3.39
N GLY A 142 2.73 10.28 4.06
CA GLY A 142 1.68 9.38 3.55
C GLY A 142 0.73 9.99 2.53
N GLY A 143 0.90 11.26 2.19
CA GLY A 143 0.09 11.92 1.18
C GLY A 143 -1.37 12.20 1.57
N LEU A 144 -1.68 12.21 2.87
CA LEU A 144 -2.92 12.69 3.44
C LEU A 144 -2.61 13.76 4.49
N ALA A 145 -3.27 14.90 4.44
CA ALA A 145 -3.16 15.95 5.44
C ALA A 145 -4.52 16.20 6.09
N VAL A 146 -4.52 16.38 7.40
CA VAL A 146 -5.70 16.84 8.14
C VAL A 146 -5.60 18.34 8.35
N LEU A 147 -6.58 19.07 7.86
CA LEU A 147 -6.68 20.51 8.04
C LEU A 147 -7.79 20.81 9.05
N THR A 148 -7.54 21.76 9.94
CA THR A 148 -8.50 22.24 10.93
C THR A 148 -8.62 23.75 10.85
N GLY A 149 -9.78 24.30 11.20
CA GLY A 149 -10.01 25.72 11.21
C GLY A 149 -11.48 26.05 11.44
N ASN A 150 -11.83 27.33 11.30
CA ASN A 150 -13.19 27.82 11.53
C ASN A 150 -14.25 27.19 10.59
N ILE A 151 -13.85 26.78 9.38
CA ILE A 151 -14.72 26.11 8.41
C ILE A 151 -14.80 24.59 8.70
N ALA A 152 -13.72 23.98 9.17
CA ALA A 152 -13.60 22.55 9.43
C ALA A 152 -13.12 22.30 10.87
N ARG A 153 -13.96 22.60 11.85
CA ARG A 153 -13.60 22.51 13.28
C ARG A 153 -13.20 21.09 13.70
N ASN A 154 -13.86 20.09 13.14
CA ASN A 154 -13.60 18.68 13.42
C ASN A 154 -12.55 18.06 12.46
N GLY A 155 -11.95 18.90 11.62
CA GLY A 155 -10.99 18.47 10.61
C GLY A 155 -11.59 18.10 9.26
N CYS A 156 -10.79 18.23 8.22
CA CYS A 156 -11.06 17.71 6.89
C CYS A 156 -9.80 17.04 6.34
N ILE A 157 -9.98 16.08 5.41
CA ILE A 157 -8.88 15.37 4.79
C ILE A 157 -8.61 15.93 3.40
N VAL A 158 -7.34 16.22 3.15
CA VAL A 158 -6.81 16.57 1.84
C VAL A 158 -5.87 15.46 1.38
N LYS A 159 -6.09 14.95 0.18
CA LYS A 159 -5.14 14.04 -0.47
C LYS A 159 -4.04 14.89 -1.13
N THR A 160 -2.85 14.87 -0.56
CA THR A 160 -1.67 15.57 -1.07
C THR A 160 -0.85 14.70 -2.03
N ALA A 161 -0.92 13.38 -1.89
CA ALA A 161 -0.24 12.46 -2.80
C ALA A 161 -0.77 12.61 -4.24
N GLY A 162 0.13 12.93 -5.17
CA GLY A 162 -0.18 13.14 -6.58
C GLY A 162 -0.54 14.57 -6.97
N VAL A 163 -0.53 15.50 -6.02
CA VAL A 163 -0.53 16.93 -6.30
C VAL A 163 0.89 17.35 -6.66
N ASP A 164 1.03 18.24 -7.64
CA ASP A 164 2.31 18.81 -8.00
C ASP A 164 2.85 19.66 -6.83
N GLU A 165 4.08 19.40 -6.41
CA GLU A 165 4.69 20.10 -5.27
C GLU A 165 4.78 21.62 -5.49
N SER A 166 4.84 22.08 -6.73
CA SER A 166 4.81 23.50 -7.09
C SER A 166 3.50 24.20 -6.71
N LEU A 167 2.44 23.44 -6.44
CA LEU A 167 1.13 23.94 -6.01
C LEU A 167 0.98 24.04 -4.47
N PHE A 168 1.96 23.58 -3.71
CA PHE A 168 2.03 23.80 -2.28
C PHE A 168 2.62 25.18 -2.00
N VAL A 169 1.78 26.15 -1.76
CA VAL A 169 2.14 27.54 -1.43
C VAL A 169 1.95 27.79 0.06
#